data_047eb49f5046e4c11784790153ed55d4
#
_entry.id   047eb49f5046e4c11784790153ed55d4
#
_cell.length_a   1.000
_cell.length_b   1.000
_cell.length_c   1.000
_cell.angle_alpha   90.00
_cell.angle_beta   90.00
_cell.angle_gamma   90.00
#
_symmetry.space_group_name_H-M   'P 1'
#
loop_
_entity.id
_entity.type
_entity.pdbx_description
1 polymer ?
#
loop_
_entity_poly.entity_id
_entity_poly.type
_entity_poly.pdbx_seq_one_letter_code
_entity_poly.pdbx_strand_id
1 'polypeptide(L)'
;AYVGLRFFGWQLRDLYTLNGINYIELFVGITVMFAVGLVDDVTRLSPKMKLLGQIIAACIVVASGVSIGMVHTAFASTGGYYALGWLDFPLTVGYLVVFVNITNLIDGLDGLASGLVAIACSSLLFLVWQRGSMTMALVCVAIIGVCLAFLRYNFFPASVFMGDSGSHLLGLMVGIIAVSGVVRAQGVVVMLVPLVIAGVPIVDTMSAIIRRLRNHERIDHADFGHIHH
;
A
#
# COMPACT_ATOMS: atom_id res chain seq x y z
N ALA A 1 -23.60 17.94 0.63
CA ALA A 1 -24.91 17.75 -0.01
C ALA A 1 -24.72 16.91 -1.28
N TYR A 2 -24.92 15.60 -1.19
CA TYR A 2 -24.91 14.72 -2.36
C TYR A 2 -26.23 14.86 -3.11
N VAL A 3 -26.20 15.43 -4.31
CA VAL A 3 -27.33 15.38 -5.24
C VAL A 3 -27.34 13.97 -5.83
N GLY A 4 -28.06 13.06 -5.20
CA GLY A 4 -28.27 11.72 -5.71
C GLY A 4 -29.19 11.76 -6.92
N LEU A 5 -28.66 11.52 -8.11
CA LEU A 5 -29.46 11.21 -9.29
C LEU A 5 -30.15 9.86 -9.06
N ARG A 6 -31.49 9.87 -9.00
CA ARG A 6 -32.31 8.66 -8.93
C ARG A 6 -32.56 8.15 -10.34
N PHE A 7 -32.09 6.95 -10.63
CA PHE A 7 -32.42 6.23 -11.84
C PHE A 7 -33.23 4.97 -11.44
N PHE A 8 -34.45 4.82 -11.93
CA PHE A 8 -35.35 3.71 -11.61
C PHE A 8 -35.57 3.46 -10.09
N GLY A 9 -35.62 4.50 -9.28
CA GLY A 9 -35.82 4.36 -7.84
C GLY A 9 -34.57 4.00 -7.03
N TRP A 10 -33.44 3.77 -7.67
CA TRP A 10 -32.15 3.48 -7.04
C TRP A 10 -31.31 4.76 -6.99
N GLN A 11 -30.60 4.94 -5.90
CA GLN A 11 -29.59 6.01 -5.85
C GLN A 11 -28.35 5.50 -6.57
N LEU A 12 -27.75 6.29 -7.46
CA LEU A 12 -26.51 5.92 -8.17
C LEU A 12 -25.40 5.49 -7.20
N ARG A 13 -25.39 6.06 -5.99
CA ARG A 13 -24.46 5.67 -4.93
C ARG A 13 -24.56 4.18 -4.59
N ASP A 14 -25.76 3.62 -4.56
CA ASP A 14 -25.99 2.22 -4.17
C ASP A 14 -25.49 1.25 -5.25
N LEU A 15 -25.45 1.69 -6.52
CA LEU A 15 -24.92 0.89 -7.63
C LEU A 15 -23.40 0.72 -7.57
N TYR A 16 -22.69 1.69 -6.99
CA TYR A 16 -21.21 1.72 -6.95
C TYR A 16 -20.64 1.48 -5.56
N THR A 17 -21.49 1.22 -4.57
CA THR A 17 -21.09 0.96 -3.18
C THR A 17 -21.41 -0.47 -2.80
N LEU A 18 -20.39 -1.29 -2.61
CA LEU A 18 -20.48 -2.64 -2.08
C LEU A 18 -19.70 -2.72 -0.76
N ASN A 19 -20.30 -3.28 0.27
CA ASN A 19 -19.68 -3.41 1.59
C ASN A 19 -19.19 -2.09 2.21
N GLY A 20 -19.85 -0.96 1.88
CA GLY A 20 -19.49 0.37 2.38
C GLY A 20 -18.34 1.04 1.64
N ILE A 21 -17.82 0.47 0.55
CA ILE A 21 -16.76 1.05 -0.28
C ILE A 21 -17.35 1.59 -1.58
N ASN A 22 -17.06 2.85 -1.88
CA ASN A 22 -17.39 3.47 -3.16
C ASN A 22 -16.26 3.16 -4.17
N TYR A 23 -16.54 2.27 -5.11
CA TYR A 23 -15.53 1.81 -6.07
C TYR A 23 -15.08 2.87 -7.08
N ILE A 24 -15.90 3.89 -7.36
CA ILE A 24 -15.49 5.00 -8.24
C ILE A 24 -14.43 5.84 -7.53
N GLU A 25 -14.68 6.25 -6.30
CA GLU A 25 -13.71 7.02 -5.51
C GLU A 25 -12.42 6.23 -5.27
N LEU A 26 -12.55 4.92 -4.99
CA LEU A 26 -11.41 4.03 -4.86
C LEU A 26 -10.57 4.01 -6.13
N PHE A 27 -11.20 3.83 -7.30
CA PHE A 27 -10.51 3.83 -8.59
C PHE A 27 -9.83 5.17 -8.89
N VAL A 28 -10.47 6.29 -8.55
CA VAL A 28 -9.87 7.63 -8.67
C VAL A 28 -8.61 7.73 -7.80
N GLY A 29 -8.67 7.29 -6.53
CA GLY A 29 -7.51 7.32 -5.63
C GLY A 29 -6.34 6.45 -6.14
N ILE A 30 -6.64 5.26 -6.66
CA ILE A 30 -5.65 4.37 -7.28
C ILE A 30 -5.02 5.03 -8.52
N THR A 31 -5.85 5.67 -9.38
CA THR A 31 -5.38 6.36 -10.58
C THR A 31 -4.51 7.56 -10.24
N VAL A 32 -4.87 8.33 -9.21
CA VAL A 32 -4.04 9.45 -8.73
C VAL A 32 -2.70 8.95 -8.20
N MET A 33 -2.67 7.84 -7.44
CA MET A 33 -1.41 7.27 -6.96
C MET A 33 -0.51 6.82 -8.11
N PHE A 34 -1.07 6.15 -9.12
CA PHE A 34 -0.34 5.78 -10.33
C PHE A 34 0.20 7.01 -11.07
N ALA A 35 -0.63 8.05 -11.22
CA ALA A 35 -0.23 9.29 -11.89
C ALA A 35 0.92 10.01 -11.16
N VAL A 36 0.91 10.02 -9.82
CA VAL A 36 2.02 10.56 -9.00
C VAL A 36 3.32 9.81 -9.31
N GLY A 37 3.30 8.48 -9.33
CA GLY A 37 4.47 7.68 -9.68
C GLY A 37 4.92 7.90 -11.12
N LEU A 38 3.98 7.99 -12.07
CA LEU A 38 4.29 8.24 -13.48
C LEU A 38 4.94 9.62 -13.69
N VAL A 39 4.43 10.64 -13.01
CA VAL A 39 5.03 11.98 -13.05
C VAL A 39 6.43 11.94 -12.42
N ASP A 40 6.64 11.19 -11.35
CA ASP A 40 7.96 11.03 -10.74
C ASP A 40 8.95 10.32 -11.68
N ASP A 41 8.53 9.24 -12.36
CA ASP A 41 9.35 8.54 -13.36
C ASP A 41 9.83 9.47 -14.49
N VAL A 42 8.99 10.45 -14.90
CA VAL A 42 9.32 11.37 -16.00
C VAL A 42 10.07 12.61 -15.52
N THR A 43 9.67 13.21 -14.39
CA THR A 43 10.13 14.54 -13.97
C THR A 43 11.07 14.53 -12.77
N ARG A 44 11.22 13.40 -12.08
CA ARG A 44 11.97 13.26 -10.83
C ARG A 44 11.54 14.28 -9.79
N LEU A 45 10.36 14.05 -9.21
CA LEU A 45 9.77 14.93 -8.20
C LEU A 45 10.67 15.07 -6.97
N SER A 46 10.59 16.22 -6.31
CA SER A 46 11.22 16.33 -4.99
C SER A 46 10.52 15.40 -3.99
N PRO A 47 11.24 14.86 -2.97
CA PRO A 47 10.65 13.94 -1.99
C PRO A 47 9.41 14.50 -1.29
N LYS A 48 9.35 15.81 -1.08
CA LYS A 48 8.20 16.51 -0.47
C LYS A 48 6.98 16.47 -1.38
N MET A 49 7.16 16.74 -2.68
CA MET A 49 6.07 16.74 -3.67
C MET A 49 5.55 15.32 -3.91
N LYS A 50 6.45 14.34 -3.98
CA LYS A 50 6.12 12.92 -4.06
C LYS A 50 5.24 12.50 -2.88
N LEU A 51 5.70 12.77 -1.65
CA LEU A 51 4.96 12.44 -0.43
C LEU A 51 3.59 13.14 -0.37
N LEU A 52 3.51 14.42 -0.76
CA LEU A 52 2.25 15.15 -0.81
C LEU A 52 1.25 14.49 -1.78
N GLY A 53 1.70 14.11 -2.98
CA GLY A 53 0.87 13.40 -3.95
C GLY A 53 0.37 12.05 -3.42
N GLN A 54 1.24 11.29 -2.76
CA GLN A 54 0.88 10.01 -2.12
C GLN A 54 -0.17 10.21 -1.02
N ILE A 55 -0.03 11.24 -0.18
CA ILE A 55 -1.01 11.56 0.87
C ILE A 55 -2.36 11.92 0.26
N ILE A 56 -2.39 12.76 -0.79
CA ILE A 56 -3.63 13.13 -1.47
C ILE A 56 -4.33 11.88 -2.03
N ALA A 57 -3.60 11.02 -2.75
CA ALA A 57 -4.15 9.78 -3.28
C ALA A 57 -4.68 8.85 -2.18
N ALA A 58 -3.93 8.68 -1.09
CA ALA A 58 -4.35 7.89 0.06
C ALA A 58 -5.60 8.48 0.75
N CYS A 59 -5.71 9.80 0.88
CA CYS A 59 -6.92 10.45 1.41
C CYS A 59 -8.15 10.14 0.55
N ILE A 60 -8.03 10.14 -0.78
CA ILE A 60 -9.14 9.78 -1.68
C ILE A 60 -9.53 8.30 -1.48
N VAL A 61 -8.55 7.41 -1.36
CA VAL A 61 -8.79 5.97 -1.08
C VAL A 61 -9.50 5.80 0.26
N VAL A 62 -9.08 6.48 1.32
CA VAL A 62 -9.75 6.38 2.63
C VAL A 62 -11.15 6.99 2.60
N ALA A 63 -11.35 8.09 1.87
CA ALA A 63 -12.66 8.71 1.68
C ALA A 63 -13.65 7.77 0.96
N SER A 64 -13.17 6.84 0.11
CA SER A 64 -14.00 5.83 -0.54
C SER A 64 -14.60 4.80 0.43
N GLY A 65 -14.17 4.78 1.69
CA GLY A 65 -14.64 3.82 2.71
C GLY A 65 -13.62 2.75 3.07
N VAL A 66 -12.41 2.77 2.50
CA VAL A 66 -11.30 1.93 2.94
C VAL A 66 -10.81 2.45 4.29
N SER A 67 -10.99 1.68 5.36
CA SER A 67 -10.59 2.10 6.71
C SER A 67 -10.22 0.92 7.59
N ILE A 68 -9.32 1.15 8.54
CA ILE A 68 -8.95 0.20 9.59
C ILE A 68 -10.15 0.00 10.53
N GLY A 69 -10.81 1.08 10.94
CA GLY A 69 -12.03 1.14 11.74
C GLY A 69 -11.84 0.72 13.19
N MET A 70 -11.45 -0.53 13.42
CA MET A 70 -11.29 -1.11 14.75
C MET A 70 -9.97 -1.89 14.83
N VAL A 71 -9.34 -1.87 15.99
CA VAL A 71 -8.13 -2.62 16.28
C VAL A 71 -8.38 -3.58 17.44
N HIS A 72 -8.05 -4.85 17.23
CA HIS A 72 -8.06 -5.84 18.30
C HIS A 72 -6.81 -5.73 19.15
N THR A 73 -6.96 -5.58 20.46
CA THR A 73 -5.83 -5.61 21.39
C THR A 73 -6.08 -6.64 22.49
N ALA A 74 -5.03 -7.36 22.86
CA ALA A 74 -5.10 -8.37 23.94
C ALA A 74 -5.37 -7.74 25.34
N PHE A 75 -5.28 -6.40 25.44
CA PHE A 75 -5.43 -5.66 26.71
C PHE A 75 -6.81 -5.01 26.86
N ALA A 76 -7.75 -5.21 25.93
CA ALA A 76 -9.08 -4.60 26.00
C ALA A 76 -9.97 -5.34 26.99
N SER A 77 -10.51 -4.61 27.97
CA SER A 77 -11.45 -5.12 28.97
C SER A 77 -12.84 -5.50 28.42
N THR A 78 -13.16 -5.09 27.19
CA THR A 78 -14.47 -5.25 26.53
C THR A 78 -14.38 -6.07 25.25
N GLY A 79 -13.93 -7.34 25.33
CA GLY A 79 -13.91 -8.23 24.17
C GLY A 79 -12.82 -7.95 23.13
N GLY A 80 -11.84 -7.12 23.45
CA GLY A 80 -10.62 -6.96 22.65
C GLY A 80 -10.66 -5.98 21.48
N TYR A 81 -11.76 -5.25 21.22
CA TYR A 81 -11.86 -4.32 20.09
C TYR A 81 -11.92 -2.86 20.56
N TYR A 82 -11.06 -2.01 20.00
CA TYR A 82 -11.12 -0.56 20.13
C TYR A 82 -11.49 0.08 18.80
N ALA A 83 -12.55 0.90 18.79
CA ALA A 83 -12.87 1.76 17.67
C ALA A 83 -11.88 2.94 17.64
N LEU A 84 -11.24 3.17 16.50
CA LEU A 84 -10.26 4.25 16.33
C LEU A 84 -10.90 5.64 16.29
N GLY A 85 -12.22 5.72 16.03
CA GLY A 85 -12.93 6.99 15.95
C GLY A 85 -12.29 7.96 14.95
N TRP A 86 -11.99 9.20 15.39
CA TRP A 86 -11.39 10.22 14.54
C TRP A 86 -9.94 9.91 14.11
N LEU A 87 -9.24 9.03 14.84
CA LEU A 87 -7.88 8.57 14.49
C LEU A 87 -7.87 7.60 13.32
N ASP A 88 -8.99 7.00 12.96
CA ASP A 88 -9.07 6.01 11.88
C ASP A 88 -8.60 6.59 10.55
N PHE A 89 -9.06 7.79 10.20
CA PHE A 89 -8.69 8.45 8.95
C PHE A 89 -7.18 8.69 8.83
N PRO A 90 -6.51 9.42 9.76
CA PRO A 90 -5.09 9.69 9.64
C PRO A 90 -4.22 8.43 9.78
N LEU A 91 -4.63 7.45 10.59
CA LEU A 91 -3.90 6.19 10.72
C LEU A 91 -3.98 5.36 9.45
N THR A 92 -5.16 5.27 8.82
CA THR A 92 -5.33 4.55 7.56
C THR A 92 -4.54 5.22 6.43
N VAL A 93 -4.60 6.55 6.31
CA VAL A 93 -3.78 7.30 5.33
C VAL A 93 -2.30 7.04 5.56
N GLY A 94 -1.81 7.18 6.77
CA GLY A 94 -0.42 6.92 7.13
C GLY A 94 0.01 5.50 6.79
N TYR A 95 -0.83 4.52 7.11
CA TYR A 95 -0.60 3.12 6.80
C TYR A 95 -0.44 2.88 5.29
N LEU A 96 -1.36 3.39 4.46
CA LEU A 96 -1.28 3.26 3.01
C LEU A 96 -0.01 3.92 2.44
N VAL A 97 0.32 5.13 2.89
CA VAL A 97 1.53 5.85 2.46
C VAL A 97 2.79 5.10 2.85
N VAL A 98 2.83 4.49 4.03
CA VAL A 98 3.95 3.64 4.48
C VAL A 98 4.12 2.45 3.53
N PHE A 99 3.04 1.75 3.16
CA PHE A 99 3.11 0.63 2.21
C PHE A 99 3.63 1.04 0.83
N VAL A 100 3.18 2.18 0.33
CA VAL A 100 3.66 2.74 -0.94
C VAL A 100 5.16 2.99 -0.88
N ASN A 101 5.64 3.66 0.17
CA ASN A 101 7.07 3.99 0.29
C ASN A 101 7.94 2.75 0.56
N ILE A 102 7.45 1.78 1.33
CA ILE A 102 8.13 0.49 1.56
C ILE A 102 8.32 -0.24 0.22
N THR A 103 7.24 -0.38 -0.57
CA THR A 103 7.31 -1.09 -1.85
C THR A 103 8.23 -0.37 -2.82
N ASN A 104 8.20 0.96 -2.85
CA ASN A 104 9.10 1.77 -3.67
C ASN A 104 10.58 1.60 -3.22
N LEU A 105 10.83 1.53 -1.92
CA LEU A 105 12.19 1.30 -1.40
C LEU A 105 12.74 -0.08 -1.74
N ILE A 106 11.87 -1.11 -1.74
CA ILE A 106 12.24 -2.49 -2.07
C ILE A 106 12.50 -2.66 -3.58
N ASP A 107 11.94 -1.80 -4.43
CA ASP A 107 12.12 -1.83 -5.89
C ASP A 107 13.53 -1.40 -6.37
N GLY A 108 14.49 -1.36 -5.46
CA GLY A 108 15.90 -1.07 -5.78
C GLY A 108 16.70 -2.26 -6.30
N LEU A 109 16.16 -3.48 -6.30
CA LEU A 109 16.82 -4.70 -6.78
C LEU A 109 15.93 -5.49 -7.73
N ASP A 110 16.57 -6.09 -8.76
CA ASP A 110 15.90 -6.88 -9.79
C ASP A 110 15.03 -7.99 -9.18
N GLY A 111 13.75 -7.98 -9.51
CA GLY A 111 12.77 -8.98 -9.09
C GLY A 111 12.33 -8.92 -7.63
N LEU A 112 12.96 -8.11 -6.78
CA LEU A 112 12.72 -8.14 -5.34
C LEU A 112 11.31 -7.62 -4.99
N ALA A 113 10.92 -6.45 -5.49
CA ALA A 113 9.63 -5.86 -5.17
C ALA A 113 8.47 -6.72 -5.68
N SER A 114 8.50 -7.12 -6.96
CA SER A 114 7.46 -7.97 -7.55
C SER A 114 7.39 -9.36 -6.88
N GLY A 115 8.54 -9.96 -6.53
CA GLY A 115 8.60 -11.22 -5.81
C GLY A 115 7.98 -11.13 -4.41
N LEU A 116 8.37 -10.13 -3.62
CA LEU A 116 7.83 -9.92 -2.28
C LEU A 116 6.34 -9.59 -2.29
N VAL A 117 5.87 -8.76 -3.24
CA VAL A 117 4.44 -8.47 -3.40
C VAL A 117 3.66 -9.74 -3.77
N ALA A 118 4.18 -10.60 -4.66
CA ALA A 118 3.53 -11.86 -4.99
C ALA A 118 3.40 -12.79 -3.76
N ILE A 119 4.45 -12.90 -2.93
CA ILE A 119 4.42 -13.68 -1.69
C ILE A 119 3.44 -13.07 -0.68
N ALA A 120 3.48 -11.74 -0.49
CA ALA A 120 2.57 -11.04 0.41
C ALA A 120 1.11 -11.23 -0.02
N CYS A 121 0.80 -11.05 -1.31
CA CYS A 121 -0.55 -11.27 -1.84
C CYS A 121 -0.99 -12.73 -1.74
N SER A 122 -0.09 -13.71 -1.87
CA SER A 122 -0.40 -15.12 -1.66
C SER A 122 -0.79 -15.41 -0.20
N SER A 123 -0.09 -14.82 0.74
CA SER A 123 -0.43 -14.91 2.18
C SER A 123 -1.76 -14.22 2.49
N LEU A 124 -1.97 -13.02 1.93
CA LEU A 124 -3.22 -12.28 2.08
C LEU A 124 -4.40 -13.03 1.42
N LEU A 125 -4.20 -13.67 0.27
CA LEU A 125 -5.20 -14.49 -0.41
C LEU A 125 -5.73 -15.58 0.51
N PHE A 126 -4.85 -16.31 1.18
CA PHE A 126 -5.24 -17.33 2.15
C PHE A 126 -6.13 -16.75 3.26
N LEU A 127 -5.74 -15.61 3.83
CA LEU A 127 -6.49 -14.95 4.91
C LEU A 127 -7.84 -14.41 4.46
N VAL A 128 -7.92 -13.75 3.31
CA VAL A 128 -9.19 -13.18 2.79
C VAL A 128 -10.14 -14.27 2.29
N TRP A 129 -9.60 -15.39 1.77
CA TRP A 129 -10.38 -16.56 1.38
C TRP A 129 -11.09 -17.19 2.59
N GLN A 130 -10.39 -17.41 3.70
CA GLN A 130 -10.98 -17.92 4.93
C GLN A 130 -12.12 -17.07 5.48
N ARG A 131 -12.16 -15.78 5.10
CA ARG A 131 -13.20 -14.82 5.51
C ARG A 131 -14.34 -14.68 4.51
N GLY A 132 -14.31 -15.42 3.42
CA GLY A 132 -15.33 -15.35 2.38
C GLY A 132 -15.31 -14.06 1.57
N SER A 133 -14.22 -13.26 1.62
CA SER A 133 -14.10 -12.01 0.85
C SER A 133 -13.67 -12.31 -0.58
N MET A 134 -14.62 -12.73 -1.41
CA MET A 134 -14.35 -13.13 -2.81
C MET A 134 -13.73 -11.99 -3.63
N THR A 135 -14.19 -10.74 -3.42
CA THR A 135 -13.67 -9.58 -4.13
C THR A 135 -12.18 -9.37 -3.85
N MET A 136 -11.77 -9.38 -2.57
CA MET A 136 -10.36 -9.22 -2.21
C MET A 136 -9.52 -10.42 -2.64
N ALA A 137 -10.08 -11.63 -2.63
CA ALA A 137 -9.38 -12.81 -3.14
C ALA A 137 -9.10 -12.69 -4.65
N LEU A 138 -10.06 -12.22 -5.45
CA LEU A 138 -9.86 -11.98 -6.88
C LEU A 138 -8.80 -10.91 -7.14
N VAL A 139 -8.78 -9.84 -6.35
CA VAL A 139 -7.74 -8.80 -6.45
C VAL A 139 -6.37 -9.36 -6.12
N CYS A 140 -6.24 -10.18 -5.07
CA CYS A 140 -4.98 -10.87 -4.74
C CYS A 140 -4.48 -11.73 -5.92
N VAL A 141 -5.36 -12.56 -6.49
CA VAL A 141 -5.01 -13.43 -7.63
C VAL A 141 -4.56 -12.60 -8.84
N ALA A 142 -5.24 -11.49 -9.13
CA ALA A 142 -4.87 -10.60 -10.21
C ALA A 142 -3.47 -10.00 -10.00
N ILE A 143 -3.17 -9.50 -8.79
CA ILE A 143 -1.86 -8.94 -8.45
C ILE A 143 -0.77 -10.00 -8.53
N ILE A 144 -1.00 -11.21 -8.00
CA ILE A 144 -0.06 -12.34 -8.10
C ILE A 144 0.24 -12.63 -9.58
N GLY A 145 -0.78 -12.72 -10.42
CA GLY A 145 -0.63 -12.98 -11.85
C GLY A 145 0.20 -11.90 -12.55
N VAL A 146 -0.07 -10.61 -12.26
CA VAL A 146 0.71 -9.48 -12.79
C VAL A 146 2.15 -9.53 -12.33
N CYS A 147 2.41 -9.76 -11.04
CA CYS A 147 3.76 -9.85 -10.49
C CYS A 147 4.55 -11.02 -11.11
N LEU A 148 3.95 -12.20 -11.23
CA LEU A 148 4.61 -13.35 -11.84
C LEU A 148 4.90 -13.14 -13.33
N ALA A 149 3.98 -12.51 -14.08
CA ALA A 149 4.21 -12.15 -15.48
C ALA A 149 5.33 -11.11 -15.61
N PHE A 150 5.36 -10.10 -14.73
CA PHE A 150 6.40 -9.07 -14.72
C PHE A 150 7.77 -9.63 -14.34
N LEU A 151 7.83 -10.56 -13.36
CA LEU A 151 9.07 -11.23 -12.96
C LEU A 151 9.78 -11.92 -14.11
N ARG A 152 9.06 -12.36 -15.16
CA ARG A 152 9.67 -12.94 -16.36
C ARG A 152 10.67 -12.01 -17.04
N TYR A 153 10.46 -10.69 -16.91
CA TYR A 153 11.27 -9.63 -17.51
C TYR A 153 12.12 -8.86 -16.49
N ASN A 154 11.71 -8.87 -15.23
CA ASN A 154 12.35 -8.14 -14.13
C ASN A 154 13.25 -9.04 -13.26
N PHE A 155 13.31 -10.36 -13.50
CA PHE A 155 14.26 -11.24 -12.82
C PHE A 155 15.70 -10.97 -13.28
N PHE A 156 16.66 -11.12 -12.36
CA PHE A 156 18.06 -10.82 -12.63
C PHE A 156 18.65 -11.65 -13.79
N PRO A 157 19.32 -11.05 -14.78
CA PRO A 157 19.46 -9.61 -15.03
C PRO A 157 18.18 -9.02 -15.65
N ALA A 158 17.65 -7.94 -15.04
CA ALA A 158 16.39 -7.35 -15.45
C ALA A 158 16.49 -6.69 -16.84
N SER A 159 15.48 -6.93 -17.68
CA SER A 159 15.31 -6.25 -18.97
C SER A 159 14.28 -5.12 -18.91
N VAL A 160 13.40 -5.13 -17.90
CA VAL A 160 12.35 -4.12 -17.67
C VAL A 160 12.32 -3.77 -16.19
N PHE A 161 12.25 -2.49 -15.88
CA PHE A 161 12.14 -1.97 -14.52
C PHE A 161 10.70 -1.51 -14.23
N MET A 162 10.28 -1.61 -12.97
CA MET A 162 8.93 -1.31 -12.54
C MET A 162 8.66 0.21 -12.47
N GLY A 163 9.65 0.97 -12.03
CA GLY A 163 9.55 2.40 -11.79
C GLY A 163 8.67 2.77 -10.62
N ASP A 164 8.59 4.08 -10.36
CA ASP A 164 7.79 4.61 -9.26
C ASP A 164 6.29 4.45 -9.49
N SER A 165 5.84 4.50 -10.75
CA SER A 165 4.45 4.24 -11.12
C SER A 165 3.99 2.83 -10.72
N GLY A 166 4.78 1.82 -11.01
CA GLY A 166 4.47 0.43 -10.68
C GLY A 166 4.59 0.14 -9.18
N SER A 167 5.68 0.58 -8.55
CA SER A 167 5.92 0.33 -7.13
C SER A 167 4.91 1.03 -6.21
N HIS A 168 4.51 2.27 -6.54
CA HIS A 168 3.45 2.99 -5.83
C HIS A 168 2.10 2.28 -5.96
N LEU A 169 1.76 1.85 -7.18
CA LEU A 169 0.52 1.14 -7.43
C LEU A 169 0.46 -0.18 -6.63
N LEU A 170 1.50 -1.00 -6.72
CA LEU A 170 1.56 -2.27 -6.00
C LEU A 170 1.52 -2.08 -4.48
N GLY A 171 2.28 -1.11 -3.96
CA GLY A 171 2.28 -0.79 -2.53
C GLY A 171 0.90 -0.37 -2.03
N LEU A 172 0.22 0.53 -2.76
CA LEU A 172 -1.14 0.94 -2.44
C LEU A 172 -2.11 -0.24 -2.46
N MET A 173 -2.06 -1.10 -3.48
CA MET A 173 -2.95 -2.25 -3.60
C MET A 173 -2.77 -3.26 -2.47
N VAL A 174 -1.53 -3.57 -2.10
CA VAL A 174 -1.23 -4.43 -0.94
C VAL A 174 -1.78 -3.82 0.35
N GLY A 175 -1.57 -2.50 0.55
CA GLY A 175 -2.12 -1.76 1.69
C GLY A 175 -3.65 -1.81 1.76
N ILE A 176 -4.35 -1.58 0.64
CA ILE A 176 -5.81 -1.67 0.56
C ILE A 176 -6.32 -3.07 0.91
N ILE A 177 -5.70 -4.12 0.35
CA ILE A 177 -6.08 -5.51 0.64
C ILE A 177 -5.86 -5.83 2.12
N ALA A 178 -4.72 -5.42 2.67
CA ALA A 178 -4.41 -5.63 4.09
C ALA A 178 -5.43 -4.96 5.00
N VAL A 179 -5.74 -3.68 4.75
CA VAL A 179 -6.74 -2.93 5.54
C VAL A 179 -8.13 -3.53 5.40
N SER A 180 -8.60 -3.76 4.16
CA SER A 180 -9.97 -4.22 3.90
C SER A 180 -10.18 -5.69 4.23
N GLY A 181 -9.15 -6.53 4.02
CA GLY A 181 -9.25 -7.97 4.12
C GLY A 181 -8.88 -8.55 5.50
N VAL A 182 -7.94 -7.93 6.20
CA VAL A 182 -7.28 -8.60 7.33
C VAL A 182 -7.29 -7.78 8.61
N VAL A 183 -7.01 -6.49 8.55
CA VAL A 183 -6.81 -5.64 9.74
C VAL A 183 -8.07 -5.54 10.60
N ARG A 184 -9.23 -5.45 9.98
CA ARG A 184 -10.53 -5.36 10.70
C ARG A 184 -10.81 -6.52 11.66
N ALA A 185 -10.10 -7.64 11.54
CA ALA A 185 -10.43 -8.83 12.31
C ALA A 185 -9.27 -9.46 13.12
N GLN A 186 -8.02 -9.08 12.88
CA GLN A 186 -6.87 -9.73 13.54
C GLN A 186 -5.96 -8.75 14.32
N GLY A 187 -6.30 -7.46 14.34
CA GLY A 187 -5.64 -6.49 15.21
C GLY A 187 -4.24 -6.05 14.78
N VAL A 188 -3.55 -5.40 15.73
CA VAL A 188 -2.23 -4.76 15.55
C VAL A 188 -1.18 -5.69 14.98
N VAL A 189 -1.22 -6.98 15.32
CA VAL A 189 -0.21 -7.98 14.87
C VAL A 189 -0.16 -8.09 13.36
N VAL A 190 -1.32 -8.09 12.68
CA VAL A 190 -1.37 -8.18 11.22
C VAL A 190 -0.97 -6.87 10.55
N MET A 191 -1.18 -5.73 11.21
CA MET A 191 -0.65 -4.44 10.75
C MET A 191 0.89 -4.42 10.73
N LEU A 192 1.53 -5.20 11.60
CA LEU A 192 2.99 -5.25 11.71
C LEU A 192 3.63 -6.22 10.71
N VAL A 193 2.90 -7.23 10.20
CA VAL A 193 3.48 -8.23 9.29
C VAL A 193 4.14 -7.59 8.05
N PRO A 194 3.48 -6.68 7.32
CA PRO A 194 4.13 -5.99 6.21
C PRO A 194 5.30 -5.09 6.64
N LEU A 195 5.19 -4.51 7.85
CA LEU A 195 6.26 -3.69 8.42
C LEU A 195 7.51 -4.54 8.75
N VAL A 196 7.30 -5.77 9.20
CA VAL A 196 8.40 -6.73 9.47
C VAL A 196 9.05 -7.20 8.17
N ILE A 197 8.25 -7.49 7.14
CA ILE A 197 8.77 -7.85 5.80
C ILE A 197 9.60 -6.70 5.23
N ALA A 198 9.16 -5.46 5.44
CA ALA A 198 9.89 -4.25 5.06
C ALA A 198 11.02 -3.89 6.05
N GLY A 199 11.16 -4.60 7.15
CA GLY A 199 12.14 -4.29 8.19
C GLY A 199 13.57 -4.27 7.66
N VAL A 200 13.93 -5.20 6.78
CA VAL A 200 15.28 -5.27 6.20
C VAL A 200 15.61 -4.02 5.37
N PRO A 201 14.80 -3.63 4.37
CA PRO A 201 15.05 -2.39 3.61
C PRO A 201 15.00 -1.13 4.49
N ILE A 202 14.11 -1.09 5.49
CA ILE A 202 14.01 0.05 6.41
C ILE A 202 15.30 0.17 7.24
N VAL A 203 15.78 -0.94 7.81
CA VAL A 203 17.01 -0.97 8.61
C VAL A 203 18.22 -0.61 7.75
N ASP A 204 18.29 -1.09 6.51
CA ASP A 204 19.39 -0.75 5.58
C ASP A 204 19.40 0.76 5.27
N THR A 205 18.26 1.33 4.91
CA THR A 205 18.13 2.77 4.65
C THR A 205 18.42 3.62 5.91
N MET A 206 17.89 3.23 7.07
CA MET A 206 18.18 3.92 8.33
C MET A 206 19.66 3.84 8.69
N SER A 207 20.29 2.68 8.47
CA SER A 207 21.72 2.48 8.68
C SER A 207 22.55 3.37 7.77
N ALA A 208 22.18 3.48 6.49
CA ALA A 208 22.82 4.36 5.53
C ALA A 208 22.69 5.84 5.93
N ILE A 209 21.49 6.27 6.36
CA ILE A 209 21.25 7.63 6.84
C ILE A 209 22.07 7.92 8.09
N ILE A 210 22.07 7.02 9.07
CA ILE A 210 22.84 7.19 10.33
C ILE A 210 24.34 7.26 10.02
N ARG A 211 24.84 6.40 9.13
CA ARG A 211 26.25 6.40 8.72
C ARG A 211 26.64 7.74 8.09
N ARG A 212 25.82 8.29 7.19
CA ARG A 212 26.06 9.60 6.55
C ARG A 212 26.02 10.75 7.54
N LEU A 213 25.05 10.75 8.47
CA LEU A 213 24.98 11.76 9.52
C LEU A 213 26.23 11.72 10.42
N ARG A 214 26.75 10.53 10.74
CA ARG A 214 27.99 10.37 11.54
C ARG A 214 29.25 10.82 10.78
N ASN A 215 29.25 10.62 9.45
CA ASN A 215 30.39 11.01 8.60
C ASN A 215 30.30 12.46 8.10
N HIS A 216 29.27 13.24 8.51
CA HIS A 216 29.00 14.60 8.02
C HIS A 216 28.85 14.67 6.48
N GLU A 217 28.42 13.59 5.82
CA GLU A 217 28.19 13.52 4.37
C GLU A 217 26.78 13.99 4.02
N ARG A 218 26.63 14.51 2.78
CA ARG A 218 25.30 14.93 2.29
C ARG A 218 24.42 13.72 2.05
N ILE A 219 23.14 13.81 2.46
CA ILE A 219 22.15 12.72 2.40
C ILE A 219 21.75 12.37 0.95
N ASP A 220 22.00 13.26 -0.01
CA ASP A 220 21.57 13.20 -1.41
C ASP A 220 22.62 12.60 -2.38
N HIS A 221 23.79 12.15 -1.91
CA HIS A 221 24.76 11.44 -2.74
C HIS A 221 24.50 9.92 -2.80
N ALA A 222 24.76 9.30 -3.97
CA ALA A 222 24.69 7.85 -4.13
C ALA A 222 25.61 7.12 -3.13
N ASP A 223 25.10 6.11 -2.46
CA ASP A 223 25.83 5.29 -1.50
C ASP A 223 26.13 3.90 -2.13
N PHE A 224 27.37 3.48 -2.13
CA PHE A 224 27.83 2.16 -2.56
C PHE A 224 27.98 1.17 -1.39
N GLY A 225 27.58 1.53 -0.18
CA GLY A 225 27.76 0.75 1.04
C GLY A 225 26.52 0.02 1.53
N HIS A 226 25.61 -0.37 0.62
CA HIS A 226 24.45 -1.21 0.96
C HIS A 226 24.87 -2.64 1.32
N ILE A 227 24.06 -3.30 2.18
CA ILE A 227 24.34 -4.64 2.74
C ILE A 227 24.51 -5.73 1.65
N HIS A 228 24.12 -5.47 0.41
CA HIS A 228 24.16 -6.43 -0.70
C HIS A 228 25.31 -6.20 -1.70
N HIS A 229 26.32 -5.43 -1.31
CA HIS A 229 27.61 -5.35 -2.04
C HIS A 229 28.70 -6.07 -1.32
#